data_c01535c1f4aa5a28ce8fe37302d97a1a
#
_entry.id   c01535c1f4aa5a28ce8fe37302d97a1a
#
_cell.length_a   1.000
_cell.length_b   1.000
_cell.length_c   1.000
_cell.angle_alpha   90.00
_cell.angle_beta   90.00
_cell.angle_gamma   90.00
#
_symmetry.space_group_name_H-M   'P 1'
#
loop_
_entity.id
_entity.type
_entity.pdbx_description
1 polymer ?
#
loop_
_entity_poly.entity_id
_entity_poly.type
_entity_poly.pdbx_seq_one_letter_code
_entity_poly.pdbx_strand_id
1 'polypeptide(L)'
;MVETGTRAPRADAARNRAMLLAAATRAFACAGQEPSMRAIAREAGVGIATLYRHFPTRESLVDAVYHDQVERLTSGARELLEQLPPDKAMRRWMDLFADWLATKHGMLDTLLAMIESGAIVQAQTRGELHEAIATILDAGRAAGDLRADVSAEDVAAALLGILTVTARSGNQGQADRLLNLLMAGLRPEAT
;
A
#
# COMPACT_ATOMS: atom_id res chain seq x y z
N MET A 1 5.69 -30.23 38.43
CA MET A 1 4.37 -29.83 37.95
C MET A 1 4.63 -28.63 37.07
N VAL A 2 4.66 -28.83 35.75
CA VAL A 2 5.02 -27.79 34.76
C VAL A 2 3.73 -27.34 34.13
N GLU A 3 3.36 -26.07 34.35
CA GLU A 3 2.25 -25.41 33.68
C GLU A 3 2.64 -25.18 32.21
N THR A 4 2.11 -25.99 31.34
CA THR A 4 2.17 -25.78 29.89
C THR A 4 1.10 -24.75 29.51
N GLY A 5 1.55 -23.51 29.31
CA GLY A 5 0.72 -22.33 29.06
C GLY A 5 -0.09 -22.41 27.78
N THR A 6 -1.36 -22.12 27.90
CA THR A 6 -2.44 -21.95 26.91
C THR A 6 -2.23 -20.74 25.97
N ARG A 7 -0.99 -20.31 25.69
CA ARG A 7 -0.65 -19.12 24.89
C ARG A 7 -0.46 -19.42 23.39
N ALA A 8 -0.30 -20.67 23.00
CA ALA A 8 0.05 -21.08 21.66
C ALA A 8 -1.03 -20.85 20.57
N PRO A 9 -2.33 -21.16 20.73
CA PRO A 9 -3.26 -21.16 19.60
C PRO A 9 -3.59 -19.77 19.04
N ARG A 10 -3.66 -18.73 19.87
CA ARG A 10 -3.97 -17.35 19.43
C ARG A 10 -2.76 -16.70 18.74
N ALA A 11 -1.56 -16.93 19.24
CA ALA A 11 -0.33 -16.41 18.62
C ALA A 11 -0.08 -17.07 17.26
N ASP A 12 -0.35 -18.36 17.14
CA ASP A 12 -0.23 -19.10 15.88
C ASP A 12 -1.29 -18.65 14.86
N ALA A 13 -2.51 -18.39 15.30
CA ALA A 13 -3.56 -17.84 14.43
C ALA A 13 -3.21 -16.44 13.92
N ALA A 14 -2.71 -15.55 14.77
CA ALA A 14 -2.27 -14.22 14.38
C ALA A 14 -1.09 -14.29 13.38
N ARG A 15 -0.11 -15.16 13.64
CA ARG A 15 1.02 -15.40 12.74
C ARG A 15 0.56 -15.92 11.38
N ASN A 16 -0.33 -16.93 11.35
CA ASN A 16 -0.87 -17.48 10.12
C ASN A 16 -1.65 -16.42 9.32
N ARG A 17 -2.42 -15.58 9.99
CA ARG A 17 -3.13 -14.46 9.35
C ARG A 17 -2.15 -13.47 8.71
N ALA A 18 -1.10 -13.08 9.42
CA ALA A 18 -0.07 -12.19 8.90
C ALA A 18 0.67 -12.79 7.69
N MET A 19 1.03 -14.08 7.75
CA MET A 19 1.66 -14.81 6.64
C MET A 19 0.75 -14.87 5.42
N LEU A 20 -0.55 -15.11 5.61
CA LEU A 20 -1.55 -15.11 4.53
C LEU A 20 -1.70 -13.73 3.89
N LEU A 21 -1.78 -12.66 4.68
CA LEU A 21 -1.83 -11.28 4.15
C LEU A 21 -0.57 -10.94 3.35
N ALA A 22 0.61 -11.21 3.89
CA ALA A 22 1.87 -10.95 3.19
C ALA A 22 1.99 -11.75 1.88
N ALA A 23 1.58 -13.02 1.87
CA ALA A 23 1.57 -13.84 0.65
C ALA A 23 0.54 -13.32 -0.36
N ALA A 24 -0.66 -12.94 0.08
CA ALA A 24 -1.69 -12.38 -0.78
C ALA A 24 -1.22 -11.06 -1.41
N THR A 25 -0.64 -10.15 -0.63
CA THR A 25 -0.09 -8.88 -1.13
C THR A 25 0.95 -9.12 -2.24
N ARG A 26 1.92 -10.01 -2.01
CA ARG A 26 2.92 -10.34 -3.04
C ARG A 26 2.29 -10.98 -4.27
N ALA A 27 1.34 -11.90 -4.09
CA ALA A 27 0.68 -12.58 -5.19
C ALA A 27 -0.15 -11.61 -6.06
N PHE A 28 -0.83 -10.64 -5.44
CA PHE A 28 -1.58 -9.59 -6.14
C PHE A 28 -0.65 -8.55 -6.80
N ALA A 29 0.53 -8.26 -6.23
CA ALA A 29 1.49 -7.35 -6.83
C ALA A 29 2.18 -7.92 -8.09
N CYS A 30 2.17 -9.24 -8.30
CA CYS A 30 2.69 -9.85 -9.51
C CYS A 30 1.76 -9.59 -10.69
N ALA A 31 2.31 -9.03 -11.78
CA ALA A 31 1.56 -8.79 -13.02
C ALA A 31 1.03 -10.11 -13.62
N GLY A 32 -0.25 -10.13 -13.96
CA GLY A 32 -0.88 -11.30 -14.58
C GLY A 32 -2.33 -11.50 -14.16
N GLN A 33 -2.78 -12.75 -14.22
CA GLN A 33 -4.12 -13.12 -13.76
C GLN A 33 -4.21 -13.07 -12.23
N GLU A 34 -5.38 -12.73 -11.72
CA GLU A 34 -5.65 -12.76 -10.28
C GLU A 34 -5.30 -14.13 -9.67
N PRO A 35 -4.47 -14.18 -8.61
CA PRO A 35 -4.03 -15.44 -8.02
C PRO A 35 -5.20 -16.18 -7.37
N SER A 36 -5.23 -17.52 -7.48
CA SER A 36 -6.25 -18.33 -6.80
C SER A 36 -5.98 -18.42 -5.29
N MET A 37 -7.04 -18.60 -4.49
CA MET A 37 -6.93 -18.84 -3.04
C MET A 37 -5.97 -20.00 -2.70
N ARG A 38 -5.93 -21.04 -3.53
CA ARG A 38 -5.02 -22.18 -3.37
C ARG A 38 -3.56 -21.78 -3.61
N ALA A 39 -3.29 -20.92 -4.60
CA ALA A 39 -1.94 -20.42 -4.86
C ALA A 39 -1.43 -19.57 -3.69
N ILE A 40 -2.29 -18.68 -3.15
CA ILE A 40 -1.97 -17.84 -1.99
C ILE A 40 -1.69 -18.70 -0.74
N ALA A 41 -2.53 -19.71 -0.45
CA ALA A 41 -2.31 -20.62 0.68
C ALA A 41 -0.97 -21.35 0.57
N ARG A 42 -0.62 -21.82 -0.62
CA ARG A 42 0.67 -22.47 -0.91
C ARG A 42 1.85 -21.53 -0.71
N GLU A 43 1.74 -20.29 -1.18
CA GLU A 43 2.79 -19.28 -1.00
C GLU A 43 2.99 -18.91 0.48
N ALA A 44 1.89 -18.84 1.23
CA ALA A 44 1.91 -18.60 2.68
C ALA A 44 2.43 -19.80 3.50
N GLY A 45 2.63 -20.97 2.88
CA GLY A 45 3.05 -22.19 3.58
C GLY A 45 1.97 -22.79 4.50
N VAL A 46 0.69 -22.51 4.23
CA VAL A 46 -0.43 -23.01 5.05
C VAL A 46 -1.40 -23.87 4.21
N GLY A 47 -2.17 -24.71 4.90
CA GLY A 47 -3.24 -25.48 4.25
C GLY A 47 -4.38 -24.59 3.80
N ILE A 48 -5.04 -24.96 2.67
CA ILE A 48 -6.21 -24.23 2.14
C ILE A 48 -7.35 -24.12 3.16
N ALA A 49 -7.56 -25.12 4.00
CA ALA A 49 -8.55 -25.09 5.07
C ALA A 49 -8.22 -24.04 6.14
N THR A 50 -6.92 -23.77 6.38
CA THR A 50 -6.46 -22.72 7.28
C THR A 50 -6.74 -21.34 6.69
N LEU A 51 -6.50 -21.17 5.38
CA LEU A 51 -6.83 -19.92 4.68
C LEU A 51 -8.33 -19.62 4.80
N TYR A 52 -9.22 -20.57 4.48
CA TYR A 52 -10.66 -20.35 4.55
C TYR A 52 -11.19 -20.13 5.97
N ARG A 53 -10.49 -20.60 7.00
CA ARG A 53 -10.83 -20.24 8.39
C ARG A 53 -10.56 -18.78 8.72
N HIS A 54 -9.52 -18.17 8.13
CA HIS A 54 -9.19 -16.77 8.32
C HIS A 54 -9.95 -15.84 7.37
N PHE A 55 -10.12 -16.28 6.14
CA PHE A 55 -10.75 -15.54 5.05
C PHE A 55 -11.75 -16.45 4.32
N PRO A 56 -13.01 -16.48 4.79
CA PRO A 56 -14.03 -17.39 4.27
C PRO A 56 -14.33 -17.22 2.79
N THR A 57 -14.16 -16.02 2.25
CA THR A 57 -14.36 -15.69 0.86
C THR A 57 -13.14 -14.97 0.27
N ARG A 58 -13.08 -14.86 -1.05
CA ARG A 58 -12.07 -14.08 -1.75
C ARG A 58 -12.16 -12.60 -1.39
N GLU A 59 -13.38 -12.09 -1.34
CA GLU A 59 -13.67 -10.70 -0.99
C GLU A 59 -13.15 -10.37 0.41
N SER A 60 -13.32 -11.27 1.39
CA SER A 60 -12.79 -11.06 2.76
C SER A 60 -11.26 -11.02 2.81
N LEU A 61 -10.58 -11.72 1.91
CA LEU A 61 -9.12 -11.64 1.78
C LEU A 61 -8.71 -10.34 1.10
N VAL A 62 -9.37 -9.98 -0.01
CA VAL A 62 -9.11 -8.73 -0.75
C VAL A 62 -9.35 -7.52 0.13
N ASP A 63 -10.45 -7.51 0.89
CA ASP A 63 -10.78 -6.48 1.87
C ASP A 63 -9.65 -6.29 2.89
N ALA A 64 -9.21 -7.40 3.50
CA ALA A 64 -8.14 -7.36 4.50
C ALA A 64 -6.80 -6.90 3.90
N VAL A 65 -6.45 -7.30 2.68
CA VAL A 65 -5.24 -6.82 1.97
C VAL A 65 -5.37 -5.34 1.65
N TYR A 66 -6.53 -4.90 1.15
CA TYR A 66 -6.76 -3.50 0.82
C TYR A 66 -6.62 -2.59 2.04
N HIS A 67 -7.26 -2.92 3.15
CA HIS A 67 -7.16 -2.15 4.38
C HIS A 67 -5.75 -2.15 4.98
N ASP A 68 -5.06 -3.30 5.02
CA ASP A 68 -3.67 -3.39 5.48
C ASP A 68 -2.74 -2.47 4.67
N GLN A 69 -2.92 -2.42 3.34
CA GLN A 69 -2.11 -1.56 2.47
C GLN A 69 -2.44 -0.06 2.65
N VAL A 70 -3.70 0.30 2.82
CA VAL A 70 -4.10 1.69 3.10
C VAL A 70 -3.57 2.14 4.46
N GLU A 71 -3.69 1.31 5.50
CA GLU A 71 -3.14 1.58 6.83
C GLU A 71 -1.62 1.82 6.78
N ARG A 72 -0.88 1.00 6.03
CA ARG A 72 0.57 1.18 5.83
C ARG A 72 0.94 2.49 5.15
N LEU A 73 0.12 2.98 4.23
CA LEU A 73 0.34 4.27 3.58
C LEU A 73 0.05 5.43 4.54
N THR A 74 -1.01 5.34 5.32
CA THR A 74 -1.44 6.40 6.24
C THR A 74 -0.53 6.49 7.46
N SER A 75 -0.22 5.37 8.12
CA SER A 75 0.73 5.35 9.24
C SER A 75 2.16 5.61 8.77
N GLY A 76 2.54 5.07 7.61
CA GLY A 76 3.89 5.18 7.05
C GLY A 76 4.36 6.61 6.82
N ALA A 77 3.46 7.56 6.57
CA ALA A 77 3.81 8.97 6.43
C ALA A 77 4.44 9.53 7.72
N ARG A 78 3.85 9.25 8.86
CA ARG A 78 4.35 9.69 10.18
C ARG A 78 5.61 8.93 10.57
N GLU A 79 5.61 7.60 10.43
CA GLU A 79 6.76 6.75 10.74
C GLU A 79 8.01 7.12 9.94
N LEU A 80 7.84 7.48 8.67
CA LEU A 80 8.94 7.93 7.83
C LEU A 80 9.49 9.29 8.28
N LEU A 81 8.64 10.22 8.71
CA LEU A 81 9.07 11.52 9.23
C LEU A 81 9.81 11.43 10.57
N GLU A 82 9.57 10.38 11.37
CA GLU A 82 10.35 10.11 12.59
C GLU A 82 11.77 9.64 12.28
N GLN A 83 12.02 9.09 11.09
CA GLN A 83 13.28 8.43 10.72
C GLN A 83 14.08 9.17 9.66
N LEU A 84 13.44 9.99 8.84
CA LEU A 84 14.02 10.60 7.63
C LEU A 84 13.69 12.09 7.54
N PRO A 85 14.56 12.89 6.91
CA PRO A 85 14.21 14.24 6.47
C PRO A 85 12.99 14.21 5.54
N PRO A 86 12.16 15.28 5.53
CA PRO A 86 10.89 15.29 4.79
C PRO A 86 10.99 14.98 3.30
N ASP A 87 12.05 15.46 2.61
CA ASP A 87 12.26 15.15 1.19
C ASP A 87 12.52 13.64 0.96
N LYS A 88 13.23 12.99 1.86
CA LYS A 88 13.49 11.55 1.82
C LYS A 88 12.26 10.74 2.23
N ALA A 89 11.52 11.22 3.23
CA ALA A 89 10.26 10.63 3.65
C ALA A 89 9.24 10.64 2.50
N MET A 90 9.09 11.76 1.78
CA MET A 90 8.22 11.86 0.61
C MET A 90 8.63 10.85 -0.48
N ARG A 91 9.93 10.80 -0.83
CA ARG A 91 10.39 9.84 -1.87
C ARG A 91 10.11 8.38 -1.47
N ARG A 92 10.36 8.05 -0.19
CA ARG A 92 10.10 6.69 0.31
C ARG A 92 8.61 6.36 0.37
N TRP A 93 7.78 7.35 0.73
CA TRP A 93 6.34 7.20 0.72
C TRP A 93 5.78 6.96 -0.70
N MET A 94 6.37 7.62 -1.71
CA MET A 94 6.03 7.37 -3.12
C MET A 94 6.29 5.92 -3.54
N ASP A 95 7.33 5.27 -3.00
CA ASP A 95 7.59 3.84 -3.24
C ASP A 95 6.48 2.97 -2.63
N LEU A 96 6.05 3.26 -1.39
CA LEU A 96 4.93 2.56 -0.75
C LEU A 96 3.63 2.72 -1.55
N PHE A 97 3.40 3.91 -2.09
CA PHE A 97 2.24 4.17 -2.95
C PHE A 97 2.29 3.38 -4.26
N ALA A 98 3.47 3.23 -4.86
CA ALA A 98 3.67 2.41 -6.06
C ALA A 98 3.39 0.92 -5.79
N ASP A 99 3.87 0.39 -4.66
CA ASP A 99 3.60 -0.99 -4.22
C ASP A 99 2.10 -1.23 -3.99
N TRP A 100 1.42 -0.27 -3.34
CA TRP A 100 -0.03 -0.32 -3.13
C TRP A 100 -0.79 -0.34 -4.46
N LEU A 101 -0.41 0.53 -5.41
CA LEU A 101 -1.08 0.59 -6.70
C LEU A 101 -0.90 -0.69 -7.51
N ALA A 102 0.30 -1.29 -7.47
CA ALA A 102 0.57 -2.59 -8.10
C ALA A 102 -0.31 -3.70 -7.51
N THR A 103 -0.41 -3.77 -6.18
CA THR A 103 -1.28 -4.73 -5.47
C THR A 103 -2.76 -4.53 -5.84
N LYS A 104 -3.20 -3.27 -5.90
CA LYS A 104 -4.57 -2.92 -6.29
C LYS A 104 -4.93 -3.40 -7.70
N HIS A 105 -4.00 -3.29 -8.65
CA HIS A 105 -4.22 -3.79 -10.01
C HIS A 105 -4.40 -5.31 -10.06
N GLY A 106 -3.69 -6.06 -9.23
CA GLY A 106 -3.78 -7.52 -9.20
C GLY A 106 -5.05 -8.09 -8.54
N MET A 107 -5.86 -7.23 -7.90
CA MET A 107 -7.14 -7.59 -7.29
C MET A 107 -8.31 -6.75 -7.83
N LEU A 108 -8.13 -6.16 -9.03
CA LEU A 108 -9.03 -5.12 -9.56
C LEU A 108 -10.46 -5.61 -9.75
N ASP A 109 -10.66 -6.81 -10.29
CA ASP A 109 -12.01 -7.33 -10.59
C ASP A 109 -12.82 -7.51 -9.30
N THR A 110 -12.20 -8.10 -8.27
CA THR A 110 -12.84 -8.25 -6.95
C THR A 110 -13.10 -6.88 -6.30
N LEU A 111 -12.14 -5.94 -6.38
CA LEU A 111 -12.31 -4.59 -5.83
C LEU A 111 -13.44 -3.81 -6.50
N LEU A 112 -13.59 -3.90 -7.82
CA LEU A 112 -14.67 -3.22 -8.54
C LEU A 112 -16.03 -3.71 -8.05
N ALA A 113 -16.22 -5.03 -7.91
CA ALA A 113 -17.46 -5.59 -7.37
C ALA A 113 -17.73 -5.11 -5.93
N MET A 114 -16.70 -5.00 -5.08
CA MET A 114 -16.83 -4.50 -3.71
C MET A 114 -17.16 -3.00 -3.65
N ILE A 115 -16.66 -2.22 -4.59
CA ILE A 115 -16.98 -0.79 -4.72
C ILE A 115 -18.44 -0.62 -5.18
N GLU A 116 -18.87 -1.38 -6.19
CA GLU A 116 -20.24 -1.35 -6.70
C GLU A 116 -21.25 -1.74 -5.64
N SER A 117 -20.91 -2.70 -4.76
CA SER A 117 -21.76 -3.09 -3.63
C SER A 117 -21.71 -2.13 -2.44
N GLY A 118 -20.84 -1.11 -2.47
CA GLY A 118 -20.64 -0.16 -1.37
C GLY A 118 -19.82 -0.72 -0.20
N ALA A 119 -19.23 -1.91 -0.33
CA ALA A 119 -18.36 -2.49 0.70
C ALA A 119 -17.04 -1.71 0.88
N ILE A 120 -16.57 -1.04 -0.18
CA ILE A 120 -15.41 -0.14 -0.13
C ILE A 120 -15.82 1.26 -0.59
N VAL A 121 -15.54 2.27 0.24
CA VAL A 121 -15.82 3.68 -0.04
C VAL A 121 -14.54 4.37 -0.54
N GLN A 122 -14.39 4.48 -1.83
CA GLN A 122 -13.19 5.08 -2.46
C GLN A 122 -12.91 6.53 -2.02
N ALA A 123 -13.96 7.30 -1.72
CA ALA A 123 -13.79 8.69 -1.28
C ALA A 123 -13.06 8.79 0.06
N GLN A 124 -13.32 7.85 0.99
CA GLN A 124 -12.63 7.78 2.28
C GLN A 124 -11.14 7.49 2.08
N THR A 125 -10.79 6.44 1.33
CA THR A 125 -9.38 6.11 1.05
C THR A 125 -8.64 7.26 0.37
N ARG A 126 -9.29 7.96 -0.57
CA ARG A 126 -8.70 9.13 -1.20
C ARG A 126 -8.37 10.22 -0.19
N GLY A 127 -9.30 10.51 0.73
CA GLY A 127 -9.10 11.49 1.81
C GLY A 127 -7.93 11.10 2.70
N GLU A 128 -7.85 9.85 3.14
CA GLU A 128 -6.76 9.33 3.98
C GLU A 128 -5.39 9.44 3.28
N LEU A 129 -5.31 9.15 1.98
CA LEU A 129 -4.07 9.28 1.20
C LEU A 129 -3.66 10.75 1.02
N HIS A 130 -4.62 11.65 0.76
CA HIS A 130 -4.32 13.09 0.69
C HIS A 130 -3.82 13.62 2.03
N GLU A 131 -4.39 13.19 3.15
CA GLU A 131 -3.93 13.57 4.50
C GLU A 131 -2.49 13.07 4.77
N ALA A 132 -2.16 11.85 4.35
CA ALA A 132 -0.80 11.32 4.47
C ALA A 132 0.21 12.15 3.67
N ILE A 133 -0.11 12.51 2.42
CA ILE A 133 0.74 13.39 1.60
C ILE A 133 0.85 14.78 2.24
N ALA A 134 -0.25 15.37 2.69
CA ALA A 134 -0.27 16.69 3.33
C ALA A 134 0.64 16.72 4.57
N THR A 135 0.59 15.66 5.39
CA THR A 135 1.47 15.51 6.57
C THR A 135 2.96 15.64 6.21
N ILE A 136 3.38 14.99 5.12
CA ILE A 136 4.79 15.06 4.69
C ILE A 136 5.11 16.43 4.06
N LEU A 137 4.19 16.99 3.26
CA LEU A 137 4.35 18.32 2.66
C LEU A 137 4.49 19.40 3.74
N ASP A 138 3.65 19.37 4.77
CA ASP A 138 3.68 20.36 5.85
C ASP A 138 4.99 20.28 6.65
N ALA A 139 5.48 19.07 6.96
CA ALA A 139 6.78 18.90 7.57
C ALA A 139 7.92 19.41 6.68
N GLY A 140 7.83 19.15 5.37
CA GLY A 140 8.83 19.61 4.39
C GLY A 140 8.84 21.13 4.20
N ARG A 141 7.67 21.78 4.22
CA ARG A 141 7.54 23.24 4.21
C ARG A 141 8.16 23.87 5.45
N ALA A 142 7.86 23.30 6.62
CA ALA A 142 8.43 23.77 7.88
C ALA A 142 9.96 23.63 7.95
N ALA A 143 10.52 22.59 7.33
CA ALA A 143 11.96 22.36 7.24
C ALA A 143 12.63 23.15 6.10
N GLY A 144 11.88 23.71 5.16
CA GLY A 144 12.41 24.34 3.95
C GLY A 144 12.89 23.34 2.88
N ASP A 145 12.55 22.08 3.01
CA ASP A 145 12.95 20.99 2.10
C ASP A 145 12.01 20.83 0.91
N LEU A 146 10.75 21.25 1.07
CA LEU A 146 9.70 21.15 0.05
C LEU A 146 9.05 22.52 -0.19
N ARG A 147 8.64 22.77 -1.44
CA ARG A 147 7.97 24.01 -1.87
C ARG A 147 6.56 24.13 -1.26
N ALA A 148 6.11 25.37 -1.07
CA ALA A 148 4.88 25.66 -0.34
C ALA A 148 3.61 25.70 -1.22
N ASP A 149 3.76 25.85 -2.53
CA ASP A 149 2.70 26.15 -3.50
C ASP A 149 2.14 24.90 -4.21
N VAL A 150 2.44 23.69 -3.72
CA VAL A 150 1.94 22.41 -4.25
C VAL A 150 0.96 21.79 -3.26
N SER A 151 -0.20 21.34 -3.73
CA SER A 151 -1.21 20.67 -2.90
C SER A 151 -0.97 19.15 -2.83
N ALA A 152 -1.59 18.51 -1.83
CA ALA A 152 -1.59 17.04 -1.72
C ALA A 152 -2.30 16.37 -2.91
N GLU A 153 -3.33 17.02 -3.43
CA GLU A 153 -4.10 16.60 -4.60
C GLU A 153 -3.23 16.59 -5.87
N ASP A 154 -2.38 17.61 -6.06
CA ASP A 154 -1.47 17.68 -7.21
C ASP A 154 -0.44 16.54 -7.17
N VAL A 155 0.14 16.29 -5.99
CA VAL A 155 1.09 15.18 -5.79
C VAL A 155 0.40 13.83 -6.04
N ALA A 156 -0.80 13.62 -5.50
CA ALA A 156 -1.56 12.39 -5.71
C ALA A 156 -1.90 12.16 -7.19
N ALA A 157 -2.33 13.21 -7.90
CA ALA A 157 -2.64 13.15 -9.33
C ALA A 157 -1.39 12.83 -10.17
N ALA A 158 -0.25 13.48 -9.87
CA ALA A 158 1.01 13.23 -10.54
C ALA A 158 1.49 11.79 -10.33
N LEU A 159 1.44 11.28 -9.09
CA LEU A 159 1.80 9.90 -8.75
C LEU A 159 0.93 8.91 -9.51
N LEU A 160 -0.39 9.08 -9.46
CA LEU A 160 -1.32 8.20 -10.16
C LEU A 160 -1.07 8.20 -11.68
N GLY A 161 -0.84 9.37 -12.27
CA GLY A 161 -0.52 9.51 -13.69
C GLY A 161 0.77 8.78 -14.07
N ILE A 162 1.87 9.05 -13.34
CA ILE A 162 3.17 8.41 -13.56
C ILE A 162 3.05 6.88 -13.48
N LEU A 163 2.50 6.37 -12.39
CA LEU A 163 2.46 4.93 -12.13
C LEU A 163 1.49 4.20 -13.07
N THR A 164 0.36 4.81 -13.44
CA THR A 164 -0.58 4.21 -14.41
C THR A 164 0.04 4.10 -15.80
N VAL A 165 0.76 5.13 -16.25
CA VAL A 165 1.40 5.12 -17.57
C VAL A 165 2.58 4.13 -17.60
N THR A 166 3.41 4.11 -16.56
CA THR A 166 4.58 3.25 -16.49
C THR A 166 4.26 1.77 -16.27
N ALA A 167 3.18 1.46 -15.55
CA ALA A 167 2.68 0.07 -15.43
C ALA A 167 2.33 -0.54 -16.79
N ARG A 168 1.82 0.26 -17.73
CA ARG A 168 1.45 -0.20 -19.09
C ARG A 168 2.66 -0.38 -20.01
N SER A 169 3.75 0.34 -19.78
CA SER A 169 4.95 0.29 -20.62
C SER A 169 5.90 -0.87 -20.29
N GLY A 170 5.71 -1.55 -19.16
CA GLY A 170 6.61 -2.62 -18.68
C GLY A 170 8.04 -2.15 -18.34
N ASN A 171 8.27 -0.84 -18.33
CA ASN A 171 9.59 -0.25 -18.07
C ASN A 171 9.72 0.21 -16.61
N GLN A 172 10.07 -0.71 -15.71
CA GLN A 172 10.23 -0.43 -14.27
C GLN A 172 11.19 0.75 -13.98
N GLY A 173 12.30 0.85 -14.71
CA GLY A 173 13.24 1.96 -14.53
C GLY A 173 12.69 3.33 -14.95
N GLN A 174 11.61 3.37 -15.72
CA GLN A 174 10.95 4.63 -16.10
C GLN A 174 10.15 5.22 -14.94
N ALA A 175 9.47 4.39 -14.15
CA ALA A 175 8.75 4.85 -12.96
C ALA A 175 9.69 5.57 -12.00
N ASP A 176 10.83 4.98 -11.66
CA ASP A 176 11.82 5.57 -10.76
C ASP A 176 12.35 6.92 -11.28
N ARG A 177 12.66 7.01 -12.58
CA ARG A 177 13.12 8.28 -13.17
C ARG A 177 12.06 9.37 -13.08
N LEU A 178 10.79 9.05 -13.35
CA LEU A 178 9.68 10.01 -13.27
C LEU A 178 9.35 10.41 -11.84
N LEU A 179 9.42 9.48 -10.87
CA LEU A 179 9.29 9.82 -9.46
C LEU A 179 10.43 10.71 -8.97
N ASN A 180 11.65 10.48 -9.41
CA ASN A 180 12.77 11.37 -9.11
C ASN A 180 12.62 12.76 -9.76
N LEU A 181 12.04 12.84 -10.97
CA LEU A 181 11.71 14.11 -11.62
C LEU A 181 10.61 14.86 -10.84
N LEU A 182 9.57 14.16 -10.39
CA LEU A 182 8.55 14.73 -9.51
C LEU A 182 9.17 15.26 -8.22
N MET A 183 10.03 14.49 -7.57
CA MET A 183 10.75 14.93 -6.36
C MET A 183 11.62 16.16 -6.60
N ALA A 184 12.27 16.26 -7.76
CA ALA A 184 13.03 17.46 -8.12
C ALA A 184 12.13 18.70 -8.25
N GLY A 185 10.91 18.52 -8.80
CA GLY A 185 9.90 19.58 -8.89
C GLY A 185 9.24 19.97 -7.56
N LEU A 186 9.33 19.11 -6.53
CA LEU A 186 8.82 19.41 -5.18
C LEU A 186 9.83 20.17 -4.30
N ARG A 187 11.10 20.31 -4.74
CA ARG A 187 12.09 21.09 -4.00
C ARG A 187 11.85 22.59 -4.18
N PRO A 188 12.21 23.42 -3.19
CA PRO A 188 12.19 24.86 -3.36
C PRO A 188 13.05 25.28 -4.55
N GLU A 189 12.66 26.34 -5.24
CA GLU A 189 13.53 26.96 -6.23
C GLU A 189 14.76 27.53 -5.52
N ALA A 190 15.94 27.31 -6.08
CA ALA A 190 17.16 27.93 -5.57
C ALA A 190 17.05 29.44 -5.79
N THR A 191 16.98 30.18 -4.67
CA THR A 191 16.96 31.66 -4.68
C THR A 191 18.31 32.20 -5.06
#